data_48c183bc5775576130570c20fdcbc133
#
_entry.id   48c183bc5775576130570c20fdcbc133
#
_cell.length_a   1.000
_cell.length_b   1.000
_cell.length_c   1.000
_cell.angle_alpha   90.00
_cell.angle_beta   90.00
_cell.angle_gamma   90.00
#
_symmetry.space_group_name_H-M   'P 1'
#
loop_
_entity.id
_entity.type
_entity.pdbx_description
1 polymer ?
#
loop_
_entity_poly.entity_id
_entity_poly.type
_entity_poly.pdbx_seq_one_letter_code
_entity_poly.pdbx_strand_id
1 'polypeptide(L)'
;MPDAAVARLLPTVRTIAHEAGQVILRFYNDGIDVATKVDGSPVTQADHAAEAVIVPALHHLLPGVPVVAEEAMAAGHKPDISGGRFWLVDPLDGTKEFISRNGEFTVNIALIENGAPVLGVVYAPATGDLYAAAGPGTAVHCAEGRHDHAISVRNPPADGLTVVASRSHGSGSVLDEFLGNYAVKDRVSCGSSLKFCTVASGKADLYPRFGPTSEWDTAAGHAVLIGAGGRVEQPDGSPLVYGKDDILNPNFIAYGWK
;
A
#
# COMPACT_ATOMS: atom_id res chain seq x y z
N MET A 1 21.50 2.49 7.31
CA MET A 1 20.75 2.33 8.59
C MET A 1 19.48 3.13 8.46
N PRO A 2 18.35 2.70 9.05
CA PRO A 2 17.13 3.49 9.04
C PRO A 2 17.38 4.88 9.64
N ASP A 3 16.74 5.91 9.06
CA ASP A 3 16.81 7.25 9.65
C ASP A 3 16.06 7.26 11.00
N ALA A 4 16.78 7.57 12.08
CA ALA A 4 16.19 7.58 13.42
C ALA A 4 15.09 8.66 13.58
N ALA A 5 15.10 9.72 12.77
CA ALA A 5 14.05 10.73 12.77
C ALA A 5 12.76 10.17 12.12
N VAL A 6 12.88 9.48 11.00
CA VAL A 6 11.76 8.82 10.31
C VAL A 6 11.19 7.70 11.19
N ALA A 7 12.03 6.87 11.81
CA ALA A 7 11.60 5.78 12.66
C ALA A 7 10.76 6.24 13.86
N ARG A 8 11.02 7.43 14.40
CA ARG A 8 10.23 8.02 15.51
C ARG A 8 8.80 8.39 15.13
N LEU A 9 8.50 8.57 13.83
CA LEU A 9 7.16 8.89 13.35
C LEU A 9 6.26 7.64 13.32
N LEU A 10 6.85 6.45 13.15
CA LEU A 10 6.13 5.22 12.88
C LEU A 10 5.03 4.89 13.91
N PRO A 11 5.24 5.01 15.24
CA PRO A 11 4.19 4.71 16.21
C PRO A 11 2.95 5.60 16.03
N THR A 12 3.15 6.90 15.79
CA THR A 12 2.05 7.86 15.59
C THR A 12 1.31 7.58 14.27
N VAL A 13 2.03 7.28 13.18
CA VAL A 13 1.40 6.94 11.90
C VAL A 13 0.56 5.66 12.00
N ARG A 14 1.01 4.67 12.75
CA ARG A 14 0.23 3.45 13.05
C ARG A 14 -1.06 3.77 13.80
N THR A 15 -0.99 4.67 14.78
CA THR A 15 -2.19 5.14 15.52
C THR A 15 -3.16 5.84 14.59
N ILE A 16 -2.68 6.74 13.72
CA ILE A 16 -3.52 7.42 12.72
C ILE A 16 -4.21 6.42 11.79
N ALA A 17 -3.47 5.44 11.26
CA ALA A 17 -4.05 4.40 10.40
C ALA A 17 -5.11 3.58 11.13
N HIS A 18 -4.88 3.25 12.41
CA HIS A 18 -5.85 2.53 13.23
C HIS A 18 -7.12 3.36 13.49
N GLU A 19 -6.99 4.64 13.84
CA GLU A 19 -8.13 5.55 14.06
C GLU A 19 -8.97 5.69 12.78
N ALA A 20 -8.34 5.88 11.62
CA ALA A 20 -9.01 5.90 10.33
C ALA A 20 -9.75 4.57 10.05
N GLY A 21 -9.10 3.44 10.32
CA GLY A 21 -9.71 2.12 10.17
C GLY A 21 -10.93 1.91 11.07
N GLN A 22 -10.92 2.45 12.30
CA GLN A 22 -12.10 2.40 13.18
C GLN A 22 -13.28 3.21 12.60
N VAL A 23 -13.00 4.33 11.93
CA VAL A 23 -14.03 5.09 11.23
C VAL A 23 -14.60 4.28 10.07
N ILE A 24 -13.74 3.67 9.25
CA ILE A 24 -14.15 2.82 8.12
C ILE A 24 -15.03 1.66 8.59
N LEU A 25 -14.67 1.00 9.71
CA LEU A 25 -15.41 -0.14 10.23
C LEU A 25 -16.84 0.20 10.67
N ARG A 26 -17.12 1.45 11.10
CA ARG A 26 -18.49 1.90 11.39
C ARG A 26 -19.35 1.83 10.12
N PHE A 27 -18.88 2.41 9.03
CA PHE A 27 -19.57 2.33 7.73
C PHE A 27 -19.66 0.90 7.22
N TYR A 28 -18.60 0.11 7.40
CA TYR A 28 -18.59 -1.29 6.99
C TYR A 28 -19.66 -2.12 7.69
N ASN A 29 -19.96 -1.83 8.96
CA ASN A 29 -20.95 -2.55 9.75
C ASN A 29 -22.37 -2.02 9.57
N ASP A 30 -22.57 -0.68 9.47
CA ASP A 30 -23.88 -0.02 9.52
C ASP A 30 -24.59 0.05 8.14
N GLY A 31 -23.88 -0.25 7.05
CA GLY A 31 -24.36 -0.12 5.68
C GLY A 31 -23.67 1.02 4.92
N ILE A 32 -23.72 0.96 3.60
CA ILE A 32 -22.87 1.76 2.73
C ILE A 32 -23.71 2.50 1.69
N ASP A 33 -23.59 3.83 1.66
CA ASP A 33 -23.97 4.62 0.50
C ASP A 33 -22.79 4.71 -0.47
N VAL A 34 -22.96 4.14 -1.66
CA VAL A 34 -21.92 4.13 -2.71
C VAL A 34 -22.21 5.23 -3.71
N ALA A 35 -21.24 6.11 -3.94
CA ALA A 35 -21.22 7.03 -5.06
C ALA A 35 -20.19 6.58 -6.12
N THR A 36 -20.18 7.26 -7.25
CA THR A 36 -19.24 6.99 -8.34
C THR A 36 -18.43 8.27 -8.62
N LYS A 37 -17.11 8.16 -8.64
CA LYS A 37 -16.18 9.24 -9.01
C LYS A 37 -16.30 9.57 -10.51
N VAL A 38 -15.70 10.67 -10.94
CA VAL A 38 -15.70 11.15 -12.33
C VAL A 38 -15.03 10.11 -13.27
N ASP A 39 -14.05 9.38 -12.78
CA ASP A 39 -13.35 8.32 -13.51
C ASP A 39 -14.11 6.97 -13.55
N GLY A 40 -15.31 6.92 -12.95
CA GLY A 40 -16.15 5.72 -12.88
C GLY A 40 -15.81 4.78 -11.72
N SER A 41 -14.82 5.08 -10.87
CA SER A 41 -14.51 4.29 -9.68
C SER A 41 -15.54 4.54 -8.57
N PRO A 42 -15.83 3.53 -7.73
CA PRO A 42 -16.70 3.72 -6.57
C PRO A 42 -15.98 4.52 -5.48
N VAL A 43 -16.73 5.35 -4.79
CA VAL A 43 -16.33 6.04 -3.56
C VAL A 43 -17.43 5.92 -2.54
N THR A 44 -17.09 5.85 -1.29
CA THR A 44 -18.05 5.80 -0.19
C THR A 44 -17.83 6.94 0.79
N GLN A 45 -18.79 7.17 1.68
CA GLN A 45 -18.61 8.11 2.78
C GLN A 45 -17.46 7.68 3.71
N ALA A 46 -17.12 6.40 3.72
CA ALA A 46 -16.01 5.86 4.51
C ALA A 46 -14.65 6.41 4.04
N ASP A 47 -14.43 6.52 2.70
CA ASP A 47 -13.20 7.08 2.12
C ASP A 47 -12.97 8.51 2.61
N HIS A 48 -13.97 9.38 2.43
CA HIS A 48 -13.90 10.77 2.88
C HIS A 48 -13.76 10.92 4.40
N ALA A 49 -14.48 10.10 5.17
CA ALA A 49 -14.41 10.16 6.63
C ALA A 49 -13.05 9.69 7.17
N ALA A 50 -12.44 8.69 6.55
CA ALA A 50 -11.09 8.25 6.88
C ALA A 50 -10.04 9.30 6.52
N GLU A 51 -10.13 9.92 5.33
CA GLU A 51 -9.23 10.99 4.92
C GLU A 51 -9.30 12.19 5.86
N ALA A 52 -10.52 12.56 6.32
CA ALA A 52 -10.73 13.65 7.27
C ALA A 52 -10.08 13.39 8.66
N VAL A 53 -9.79 12.14 9.02
CA VAL A 53 -9.00 11.78 10.20
C VAL A 53 -7.50 11.86 9.90
N ILE A 54 -7.06 11.28 8.77
CA ILE A 54 -5.65 11.10 8.45
C ILE A 54 -4.96 12.45 8.16
N VAL A 55 -5.52 13.27 7.28
CA VAL A 55 -4.84 14.46 6.75
C VAL A 55 -4.51 15.48 7.84
N PRO A 56 -5.45 15.89 8.73
CA PRO A 56 -5.12 16.83 9.81
C PRO A 56 -4.09 16.26 10.80
N ALA A 57 -4.15 14.96 11.10
CA ALA A 57 -3.21 14.31 12.00
C ALA A 57 -1.78 14.29 11.43
N LEU A 58 -1.61 14.04 10.13
CA LEU A 58 -0.31 14.10 9.46
C LEU A 58 0.25 15.52 9.41
N HIS A 59 -0.58 16.53 9.16
CA HIS A 59 -0.18 17.94 9.23
C HIS A 59 0.27 18.35 10.64
N HIS A 60 -0.37 17.80 11.67
CA HIS A 60 0.05 18.04 13.05
C HIS A 60 1.36 17.32 13.39
N LEU A 61 1.54 16.09 12.88
CA LEU A 61 2.74 15.27 13.12
C LEU A 61 4.00 15.86 12.47
N LEU A 62 3.88 16.33 11.22
CA LEU A 62 4.97 16.99 10.48
C LEU A 62 4.46 18.28 9.81
N PRO A 63 4.45 19.41 10.55
CA PRO A 63 4.03 20.68 9.99
C PRO A 63 4.88 21.08 8.77
N GLY A 64 4.20 21.52 7.70
CA GLY A 64 4.86 21.95 6.48
C GLY A 64 5.23 20.82 5.50
N VAL A 65 4.99 19.56 5.84
CA VAL A 65 5.11 18.44 4.89
C VAL A 65 3.76 18.25 4.18
N PRO A 66 3.71 18.37 2.83
CA PRO A 66 2.48 18.23 2.07
C PRO A 66 1.89 16.82 2.19
N VAL A 67 0.55 16.73 2.09
CA VAL A 67 -0.20 15.47 2.05
C VAL A 67 -0.89 15.36 0.70
N VAL A 68 -0.51 14.38 -0.09
CA VAL A 68 -1.18 13.96 -1.34
C VAL A 68 -2.11 12.82 -0.97
N ALA A 69 -3.42 13.11 -0.90
CA ALA A 69 -4.45 12.15 -0.52
C ALA A 69 -5.45 11.96 -1.66
N GLU A 70 -5.93 10.74 -1.84
CA GLU A 70 -6.73 10.33 -3.00
C GLU A 70 -7.97 11.20 -3.18
N GLU A 71 -8.78 11.42 -2.13
CA GLU A 71 -10.05 12.13 -2.25
C GLU A 71 -9.84 13.64 -2.44
N ALA A 72 -8.84 14.23 -1.79
CA ALA A 72 -8.44 15.59 -2.00
C ALA A 72 -7.94 15.84 -3.43
N MET A 73 -7.15 14.91 -3.98
CA MET A 73 -6.70 14.95 -5.38
C MET A 73 -7.87 14.82 -6.37
N ALA A 74 -8.82 13.93 -6.10
CA ALA A 74 -10.04 13.79 -6.91
C ALA A 74 -10.91 15.07 -6.87
N ALA A 75 -10.89 15.80 -5.76
CA ALA A 75 -11.51 17.12 -5.61
C ALA A 75 -10.70 18.27 -6.25
N GLY A 76 -9.55 17.99 -6.87
CA GLY A 76 -8.71 18.98 -7.56
C GLY A 76 -7.66 19.65 -6.66
N HIS A 77 -7.48 19.22 -5.42
CA HIS A 77 -6.45 19.75 -4.53
C HIS A 77 -5.10 19.11 -4.84
N LYS A 78 -4.18 19.88 -5.43
CA LYS A 78 -2.81 19.44 -5.78
C LYS A 78 -1.79 20.19 -4.93
N PRO A 79 -1.27 19.58 -3.85
CA PRO A 79 -0.26 20.21 -3.02
C PRO A 79 1.08 20.33 -3.76
N ASP A 80 1.87 21.34 -3.43
CA ASP A 80 3.24 21.49 -3.93
C ASP A 80 4.16 20.49 -3.22
N ILE A 81 4.69 19.54 -3.98
CA ILE A 81 5.61 18.49 -3.52
C ILE A 81 7.06 18.70 -4.00
N SER A 82 7.36 19.87 -4.58
CA SER A 82 8.70 20.19 -5.14
C SER A 82 9.83 20.11 -4.11
N GLY A 83 9.49 20.19 -2.81
CA GLY A 83 10.45 19.99 -1.72
C GLY A 83 10.95 18.55 -1.57
N GLY A 84 10.42 17.60 -2.35
CA GLY A 84 10.87 16.20 -2.39
C GLY A 84 10.47 15.36 -1.16
N ARG A 85 9.79 15.94 -0.17
CA ARG A 85 9.28 15.25 1.02
C ARG A 85 7.78 15.49 1.17
N PHE A 86 6.98 14.42 1.14
CA PHE A 86 5.52 14.50 1.21
C PHE A 86 4.92 13.17 1.68
N TRP A 87 3.67 13.24 2.15
CA TRP A 87 2.88 12.06 2.45
C TRP A 87 2.06 11.63 1.23
N LEU A 88 1.96 10.31 1.01
CA LEU A 88 1.00 9.68 0.12
C LEU A 88 -0.01 8.91 0.96
N VAL A 89 -1.29 9.16 0.72
CA VAL A 89 -2.40 8.59 1.50
C VAL A 89 -3.47 8.03 0.57
N ASP A 90 -3.78 6.75 0.75
CA ASP A 90 -5.01 6.16 0.30
C ASP A 90 -5.84 5.82 1.54
N PRO A 91 -6.93 6.55 1.79
CA PRO A 91 -7.73 6.35 3.00
C PRO A 91 -8.46 5.00 3.03
N LEU A 92 -8.81 4.47 1.85
CA LEU A 92 -9.48 3.18 1.70
C LEU A 92 -9.14 2.54 0.35
N ASP A 93 -7.97 1.91 0.24
CA ASP A 93 -7.61 1.09 -0.93
C ASP A 93 -8.44 -0.19 -0.95
N GLY A 94 -9.02 -0.47 -2.11
CA GLY A 94 -9.91 -1.61 -2.27
C GLY A 94 -11.36 -1.29 -1.97
N THR A 95 -11.88 -0.16 -2.47
CA THR A 95 -13.30 0.20 -2.29
C THR A 95 -14.26 -0.87 -2.85
N LYS A 96 -13.86 -1.60 -3.90
CA LYS A 96 -14.61 -2.75 -4.42
C LYS A 96 -14.66 -3.91 -3.41
N GLU A 97 -13.55 -4.20 -2.76
CA GLU A 97 -13.41 -5.19 -1.69
C GLU A 97 -14.24 -4.80 -0.46
N PHE A 98 -14.24 -3.50 -0.12
CA PHE A 98 -15.07 -2.95 0.94
C PHE A 98 -16.57 -3.12 0.63
N ILE A 99 -17.01 -2.74 -0.56
CA ILE A 99 -18.42 -2.87 -1.01
C ILE A 99 -18.85 -4.33 -1.06
N SER A 100 -17.98 -5.22 -1.57
CA SER A 100 -18.28 -6.66 -1.66
C SER A 100 -18.14 -7.40 -0.33
N ARG A 101 -17.74 -6.71 0.74
CA ARG A 101 -17.60 -7.23 2.11
C ARG A 101 -16.66 -8.43 2.24
N ASN A 102 -15.60 -8.49 1.43
CA ASN A 102 -14.61 -9.56 1.51
C ASN A 102 -13.48 -9.30 2.54
N GLY A 103 -13.42 -8.09 3.12
CA GLY A 103 -12.47 -7.72 4.17
C GLY A 103 -11.06 -7.36 3.69
N GLU A 104 -10.78 -7.40 2.40
CA GLU A 104 -9.42 -7.16 1.85
C GLU A 104 -9.21 -5.71 1.40
N PHE A 105 -9.61 -4.75 2.20
CA PHE A 105 -9.37 -3.33 2.01
C PHE A 105 -8.40 -2.80 3.06
N THR A 106 -7.66 -1.73 2.72
CA THR A 106 -6.59 -1.21 3.59
C THR A 106 -6.60 0.31 3.69
N VAL A 107 -6.09 0.83 4.81
CA VAL A 107 -5.61 2.20 4.97
C VAL A 107 -4.13 2.21 4.64
N ASN A 108 -3.71 3.05 3.70
CA ASN A 108 -2.32 3.17 3.28
C ASN A 108 -1.78 4.56 3.58
N ILE A 109 -0.70 4.64 4.34
CA ILE A 109 -0.01 5.90 4.65
C ILE A 109 1.49 5.71 4.42
N ALA A 110 2.09 6.53 3.56
CA ALA A 110 3.53 6.50 3.29
C ALA A 110 4.16 7.88 3.37
N LEU A 111 5.39 7.95 3.86
CA LEU A 111 6.25 9.13 3.74
C LEU A 111 7.25 8.91 2.62
N ILE A 112 7.30 9.85 1.70
CA ILE A 112 8.22 9.86 0.56
C ILE A 112 9.33 10.88 0.81
N GLU A 113 10.55 10.49 0.50
CA GLU A 113 11.71 11.40 0.45
C GLU A 113 12.50 11.16 -0.84
N ASN A 114 12.66 12.22 -1.62
CA ASN A 114 13.44 12.19 -2.87
C ASN A 114 13.01 11.06 -3.82
N GLY A 115 11.70 10.86 -3.96
CA GLY A 115 11.12 9.85 -4.84
C GLY A 115 11.11 8.42 -4.32
N ALA A 116 11.58 8.18 -3.08
CA ALA A 116 11.58 6.85 -2.46
C ALA A 116 10.69 6.80 -1.21
N PRO A 117 9.98 5.69 -0.95
CA PRO A 117 9.20 5.53 0.26
C PRO A 117 10.11 5.15 1.44
N VAL A 118 10.17 6.03 2.46
CA VAL A 118 11.05 5.85 3.64
C VAL A 118 10.30 5.34 4.87
N LEU A 119 8.96 5.49 4.90
CA LEU A 119 8.07 4.94 5.91
C LEU A 119 6.77 4.50 5.25
N GLY A 120 6.20 3.41 5.71
CA GLY A 120 4.90 2.95 5.25
C GLY A 120 4.14 2.19 6.32
N VAL A 121 2.83 2.41 6.34
CA VAL A 121 1.86 1.67 7.14
C VAL A 121 0.73 1.21 6.22
N VAL A 122 0.46 -0.09 6.23
CA VAL A 122 -0.68 -0.74 5.59
C VAL A 122 -1.51 -1.39 6.69
N TYR A 123 -2.71 -0.90 6.91
CA TYR A 123 -3.63 -1.44 7.91
C TYR A 123 -4.89 -2.00 7.26
N ALA A 124 -5.21 -3.26 7.54
CA ALA A 124 -6.43 -3.93 7.10
C ALA A 124 -7.45 -3.95 8.24
N PRO A 125 -8.41 -3.02 8.29
CA PRO A 125 -9.28 -2.86 9.46
C PRO A 125 -10.17 -4.07 9.74
N ALA A 126 -10.63 -4.75 8.69
CA ALA A 126 -11.55 -5.89 8.83
C ALA A 126 -10.90 -7.13 9.46
N THR A 127 -9.59 -7.29 9.33
CA THR A 127 -8.82 -8.42 9.89
C THR A 127 -7.99 -8.01 11.11
N GLY A 128 -7.81 -6.70 11.33
CA GLY A 128 -6.95 -6.16 12.37
C GLY A 128 -5.46 -6.30 12.08
N ASP A 129 -5.08 -6.69 10.86
CA ASP A 129 -3.68 -6.84 10.45
C ASP A 129 -3.06 -5.49 10.09
N LEU A 130 -1.93 -5.16 10.71
CA LEU A 130 -1.15 -3.96 10.43
C LEU A 130 0.28 -4.35 10.03
N TYR A 131 0.72 -3.83 8.90
CA TYR A 131 2.08 -3.96 8.40
C TYR A 131 2.75 -2.59 8.39
N ALA A 132 3.98 -2.49 8.87
CA ALA A 132 4.66 -1.22 8.98
C ALA A 132 6.16 -1.36 8.81
N ALA A 133 6.80 -0.33 8.25
CA ALA A 133 8.25 -0.21 8.17
C ALA A 133 8.70 1.24 8.14
N ALA A 134 9.91 1.51 8.63
CA ALA A 134 10.61 2.79 8.53
C ALA A 134 12.07 2.54 8.13
N GLY A 135 12.27 2.14 6.87
CA GLY A 135 13.56 1.80 6.27
C GLY A 135 13.91 0.31 6.30
N PRO A 136 15.04 -0.06 5.69
CA PRO A 136 15.45 -1.47 5.54
C PRO A 136 15.66 -2.20 6.87
N GLY A 137 15.16 -3.42 6.96
CA GLY A 137 15.29 -4.30 8.13
C GLY A 137 14.35 -3.96 9.30
N THR A 138 13.33 -3.11 9.07
CA THR A 138 12.41 -2.67 10.12
C THR A 138 10.97 -3.16 9.96
N ALA A 139 10.71 -3.99 8.94
CA ALA A 139 9.35 -4.43 8.66
C ALA A 139 8.78 -5.29 9.77
N VAL A 140 7.57 -4.95 10.21
CA VAL A 140 6.81 -5.67 11.21
C VAL A 140 5.39 -5.95 10.74
N HIS A 141 4.81 -7.03 11.24
CA HIS A 141 3.40 -7.37 11.16
C HIS A 141 2.85 -7.43 12.58
N CYS A 142 1.73 -6.78 12.82
CA CYS A 142 0.96 -6.81 14.04
C CYS A 142 -0.47 -7.27 13.72
N ALA A 143 -0.87 -8.43 14.18
CA ALA A 143 -2.26 -8.86 14.17
C ALA A 143 -3.00 -8.27 15.37
N GLU A 144 -4.32 -8.10 15.28
CA GLU A 144 -5.13 -7.51 16.34
C GLU A 144 -4.88 -8.16 17.71
N GLY A 145 -4.64 -7.31 18.71
CA GLY A 145 -4.38 -7.75 20.10
C GLY A 145 -3.07 -8.50 20.31
N ARG A 146 -2.16 -8.52 19.32
CA ARG A 146 -0.86 -9.19 19.39
C ARG A 146 0.31 -8.21 19.38
N HIS A 147 1.48 -8.72 19.75
CA HIS A 147 2.74 -7.99 19.62
C HIS A 147 3.25 -7.97 18.19
N ASP A 148 4.08 -6.97 17.90
CA ASP A 148 4.78 -6.89 16.62
C ASP A 148 5.67 -8.11 16.39
N HIS A 149 5.57 -8.68 15.19
CA HIS A 149 6.46 -9.70 14.69
C HIS A 149 7.29 -9.12 13.55
N ALA A 150 8.62 -9.23 13.63
CA ALA A 150 9.48 -8.90 12.52
C ALA A 150 9.16 -9.82 11.32
N ILE A 151 9.03 -9.23 10.15
CA ILE A 151 8.80 -9.98 8.92
C ILE A 151 9.95 -9.76 7.96
N SER A 152 10.18 -10.73 7.11
CA SER A 152 11.19 -10.67 6.04
C SER A 152 10.71 -11.46 4.83
N VAL A 153 11.18 -11.04 3.68
CA VAL A 153 11.06 -11.84 2.45
C VAL A 153 11.80 -13.16 2.60
N ARG A 154 11.49 -14.12 1.74
CA ARG A 154 12.14 -15.43 1.72
C ARG A 154 12.98 -15.62 0.47
N ASN A 155 13.94 -16.53 0.50
CA ASN A 155 14.61 -16.98 -0.72
C ASN A 155 13.59 -17.71 -1.62
N PRO A 156 13.63 -17.51 -2.95
CA PRO A 156 12.77 -18.23 -3.88
C PRO A 156 12.88 -19.74 -3.70
N PRO A 157 11.73 -20.44 -3.55
CA PRO A 157 11.76 -21.90 -3.41
C PRO A 157 12.26 -22.58 -4.69
N ALA A 158 13.05 -23.65 -4.53
CA ALA A 158 13.62 -24.40 -5.68
C ALA A 158 12.54 -25.10 -6.53
N ASP A 159 11.38 -25.38 -5.96
CA ASP A 159 10.25 -26.06 -6.60
C ASP A 159 9.24 -25.10 -7.29
N GLY A 160 9.55 -23.80 -7.31
CA GLY A 160 8.81 -22.77 -8.01
C GLY A 160 8.23 -21.68 -7.12
N LEU A 161 7.90 -20.55 -7.74
CA LEU A 161 7.43 -19.35 -7.07
C LEU A 161 5.95 -19.41 -6.72
N THR A 162 5.58 -18.79 -5.60
CA THR A 162 4.21 -18.38 -5.30
C THR A 162 4.04 -16.96 -5.79
N VAL A 163 3.12 -16.74 -6.74
CA VAL A 163 2.80 -15.42 -7.31
C VAL A 163 1.51 -14.91 -6.69
N VAL A 164 1.53 -13.68 -6.17
CA VAL A 164 0.30 -13.00 -5.77
C VAL A 164 -0.17 -12.06 -6.85
N ALA A 165 -1.48 -12.09 -7.16
CA ALA A 165 -2.08 -11.25 -8.21
C ALA A 165 -3.42 -10.67 -7.75
N SER A 166 -3.88 -9.61 -8.43
CA SER A 166 -5.22 -9.05 -8.23
C SER A 166 -6.28 -10.01 -8.74
N ARG A 167 -7.42 -10.12 -8.05
CA ARG A 167 -8.59 -10.90 -8.52
C ARG A 167 -9.15 -10.37 -9.82
N SER A 168 -9.25 -9.05 -9.95
CA SER A 168 -9.89 -8.39 -11.09
C SER A 168 -8.94 -8.05 -12.24
N HIS A 169 -7.62 -8.04 -11.99
CA HIS A 169 -6.59 -7.65 -12.96
C HIS A 169 -5.44 -8.69 -13.03
N GLY A 170 -5.66 -9.86 -12.47
CA GLY A 170 -4.65 -10.93 -12.36
C GLY A 170 -4.63 -11.91 -13.52
N SER A 171 -5.32 -11.64 -14.62
CA SER A 171 -5.37 -12.48 -15.81
C SER A 171 -5.18 -11.64 -17.06
N GLY A 172 -4.38 -12.12 -17.98
CA GLY A 172 -4.15 -11.48 -19.28
C GLY A 172 -2.88 -11.98 -19.94
N SER A 173 -2.81 -11.89 -21.25
CA SER A 173 -1.68 -12.38 -22.03
C SER A 173 -0.33 -11.81 -21.60
N VAL A 174 -0.29 -10.54 -21.17
CA VAL A 174 0.94 -9.86 -20.69
C VAL A 174 1.45 -10.49 -19.39
N LEU A 175 0.57 -10.78 -18.43
CA LEU A 175 0.95 -11.44 -17.19
C LEU A 175 1.42 -12.87 -17.45
N ASP A 176 0.71 -13.62 -18.27
CA ASP A 176 1.07 -15.01 -18.56
C ASP A 176 2.38 -15.10 -19.36
N GLU A 177 2.63 -14.18 -20.29
CA GLU A 177 3.90 -14.05 -21.00
C GLU A 177 5.05 -13.73 -20.04
N PHE A 178 4.87 -12.78 -19.14
CA PHE A 178 5.87 -12.45 -18.12
C PHE A 178 6.17 -13.66 -17.23
N LEU A 179 5.13 -14.33 -16.74
CA LEU A 179 5.27 -15.50 -15.86
C LEU A 179 5.84 -16.73 -16.56
N GLY A 180 5.76 -16.81 -17.90
CA GLY A 180 6.40 -17.86 -18.70
C GLY A 180 7.92 -17.95 -18.52
N ASN A 181 8.55 -16.89 -17.99
CA ASN A 181 9.98 -16.86 -17.65
C ASN A 181 10.32 -17.45 -16.28
N TYR A 182 9.32 -17.88 -15.49
CA TYR A 182 9.49 -18.37 -14.13
C TYR A 182 8.85 -19.74 -13.94
N ALA A 183 9.44 -20.56 -13.11
CA ALA A 183 8.78 -21.76 -12.58
C ALA A 183 7.75 -21.31 -11.53
N VAL A 184 6.47 -21.25 -11.89
CA VAL A 184 5.38 -20.87 -11.00
C VAL A 184 4.76 -22.14 -10.41
N LYS A 185 4.83 -22.26 -9.07
CA LYS A 185 4.24 -23.37 -8.32
C LYS A 185 2.79 -23.08 -7.94
N ASP A 186 2.51 -21.84 -7.51
CA ASP A 186 1.21 -21.46 -6.99
C ASP A 186 0.86 -20.02 -7.36
N ARG A 187 -0.46 -19.75 -7.49
CA ARG A 187 -1.00 -18.41 -7.70
C ARG A 187 -2.03 -18.13 -6.61
N VAL A 188 -1.77 -17.12 -5.80
CA VAL A 188 -2.69 -16.65 -4.76
C VAL A 188 -3.30 -15.30 -5.15
N SER A 189 -4.54 -15.06 -4.74
CA SER A 189 -5.22 -13.80 -4.99
C SER A 189 -5.42 -13.05 -3.68
N CYS A 190 -5.13 -11.75 -3.71
CA CYS A 190 -5.34 -10.86 -2.58
C CYS A 190 -5.77 -9.47 -3.08
N GLY A 191 -6.65 -8.80 -2.34
CA GLY A 191 -7.07 -7.42 -2.62
C GLY A 191 -6.04 -6.39 -2.17
N SER A 192 -6.21 -5.14 -2.61
CA SER A 192 -5.55 -3.97 -2.05
C SER A 192 -4.01 -4.07 -1.97
N SER A 193 -3.39 -3.23 -1.17
CA SER A 193 -1.95 -3.24 -0.83
C SER A 193 -1.49 -4.48 -0.04
N LEU A 194 -2.42 -5.35 0.41
CA LEU A 194 -2.08 -6.62 1.06
C LEU A 194 -1.23 -7.54 0.18
N LYS A 195 -1.21 -7.35 -1.13
CA LYS A 195 -0.32 -8.06 -2.05
C LYS A 195 1.16 -7.82 -1.74
N PHE A 196 1.54 -6.56 -1.47
CA PHE A 196 2.89 -6.23 -1.02
C PHE A 196 3.22 -6.88 0.33
N CYS A 197 2.25 -6.84 1.26
CA CYS A 197 2.38 -7.43 2.60
C CYS A 197 2.55 -8.95 2.54
N THR A 198 1.87 -9.60 1.61
CA THR A 198 1.98 -11.05 1.37
C THR A 198 3.40 -11.42 0.91
N VAL A 199 3.99 -10.61 0.01
CA VAL A 199 5.38 -10.79 -0.41
C VAL A 199 6.35 -10.44 0.73
N ALA A 200 6.15 -9.31 1.41
CA ALA A 200 7.00 -8.86 2.52
C ALA A 200 7.08 -9.85 3.68
N SER A 201 5.99 -10.60 3.93
CA SER A 201 5.93 -11.62 4.97
C SER A 201 6.42 -13.00 4.52
N GLY A 202 6.99 -13.13 3.31
CA GLY A 202 7.49 -14.40 2.76
C GLY A 202 6.40 -15.43 2.45
N LYS A 203 5.11 -15.01 2.40
CA LYS A 203 3.99 -15.89 2.03
C LYS A 203 3.86 -16.06 0.52
N ALA A 204 4.32 -15.06 -0.24
CA ALA A 204 4.49 -15.12 -1.69
C ALA A 204 5.89 -14.62 -2.07
N ASP A 205 6.27 -14.87 -3.32
CA ASP A 205 7.61 -14.53 -3.83
C ASP A 205 7.54 -13.35 -4.81
N LEU A 206 6.45 -13.20 -5.53
CA LEU A 206 6.36 -12.27 -6.66
C LEU A 206 4.97 -11.63 -6.74
N TYR A 207 4.94 -10.31 -6.95
CA TYR A 207 3.72 -9.56 -7.26
C TYR A 207 3.95 -8.71 -8.53
N PRO A 208 3.61 -9.22 -9.72
CA PRO A 208 3.62 -8.44 -10.96
C PRO A 208 2.31 -7.65 -11.10
N ARG A 209 2.40 -6.40 -11.56
CA ARG A 209 1.26 -5.52 -11.81
C ARG A 209 1.35 -4.90 -13.20
N PHE A 210 0.48 -5.35 -14.09
CA PHE A 210 0.32 -4.88 -15.48
C PHE A 210 -1.06 -4.22 -15.69
N GLY A 211 -1.43 -3.33 -14.76
CA GLY A 211 -2.68 -2.60 -14.83
C GLY A 211 -2.60 -1.34 -14.00
N PRO A 212 -3.49 -0.36 -14.21
CA PRO A 212 -3.38 0.95 -13.60
C PRO A 212 -3.41 0.86 -12.07
N THR A 213 -2.55 1.67 -11.45
CA THR A 213 -2.54 1.99 -10.02
C THR A 213 -2.03 3.41 -9.87
N SER A 214 -2.44 4.05 -8.78
CA SER A 214 -1.91 5.35 -8.39
C SER A 214 -0.75 5.22 -7.41
N GLU A 215 0.01 6.29 -7.21
CA GLU A 215 1.15 6.28 -6.28
C GLU A 215 0.73 5.92 -4.85
N TRP A 216 -0.42 6.41 -4.38
CA TRP A 216 -0.93 6.13 -3.04
C TRP A 216 -1.34 4.66 -2.82
N ASP A 217 -1.72 3.91 -3.89
CA ASP A 217 -2.03 2.47 -3.81
C ASP A 217 -0.79 1.63 -3.49
N THR A 218 0.41 2.13 -3.79
CA THR A 218 1.63 1.32 -3.79
C THR A 218 2.67 1.75 -2.76
N ALA A 219 2.77 3.04 -2.45
CA ALA A 219 3.87 3.58 -1.67
C ALA A 219 4.03 2.97 -0.27
N ALA A 220 2.93 2.76 0.45
CA ALA A 220 2.96 2.16 1.79
C ALA A 220 3.41 0.70 1.74
N GLY A 221 2.82 -0.10 0.84
CA GLY A 221 3.21 -1.48 0.63
C GLY A 221 4.65 -1.63 0.14
N HIS A 222 5.12 -0.72 -0.73
CA HIS A 222 6.52 -0.68 -1.19
C HIS A 222 7.49 -0.42 -0.03
N ALA A 223 7.19 0.54 0.86
CA ALA A 223 7.99 0.80 2.06
C ALA A 223 8.09 -0.44 2.96
N VAL A 224 6.98 -1.14 3.17
CA VAL A 224 6.93 -2.39 3.95
C VAL A 224 7.78 -3.47 3.28
N LEU A 225 7.69 -3.63 1.96
CA LEU A 225 8.47 -4.62 1.22
C LEU A 225 9.97 -4.34 1.26
N ILE A 226 10.40 -3.08 1.07
CA ILE A 226 11.81 -2.67 1.26
C ILE A 226 12.25 -2.97 2.69
N GLY A 227 11.43 -2.63 3.67
CA GLY A 227 11.68 -2.91 5.08
C GLY A 227 11.89 -4.39 5.37
N ALA A 228 11.23 -5.27 4.62
CA ALA A 228 11.35 -6.73 4.70
C ALA A 228 12.51 -7.31 3.88
N GLY A 229 13.22 -6.50 3.09
CA GLY A 229 14.37 -6.90 2.28
C GLY A 229 14.06 -7.24 0.83
N GLY A 230 12.84 -6.96 0.35
CA GLY A 230 12.46 -7.06 -1.05
C GLY A 230 12.71 -5.77 -1.83
N ARG A 231 12.22 -5.73 -3.08
CA ARG A 231 12.34 -4.56 -3.97
C ARG A 231 11.15 -4.44 -4.92
N VAL A 232 10.97 -3.25 -5.49
CA VAL A 232 9.97 -2.99 -6.54
C VAL A 232 10.63 -2.30 -7.71
N GLU A 233 10.46 -2.87 -8.89
CA GLU A 233 11.09 -2.42 -10.13
C GLU A 233 10.07 -2.34 -11.26
N GLN A 234 10.34 -1.50 -12.25
CA GLN A 234 9.63 -1.51 -13.53
C GLN A 234 10.09 -2.72 -14.36
N PRO A 235 9.39 -3.10 -15.44
CA PRO A 235 9.78 -4.23 -16.27
C PRO A 235 11.18 -4.13 -16.91
N ASP A 236 11.72 -2.92 -17.03
CA ASP A 236 13.07 -2.64 -17.54
C ASP A 236 14.17 -2.70 -16.46
N GLY A 237 13.79 -3.00 -15.22
CA GLY A 237 14.70 -3.04 -14.07
C GLY A 237 14.95 -1.70 -13.40
N SER A 238 14.37 -0.60 -13.88
CA SER A 238 14.45 0.67 -13.20
C SER A 238 13.59 0.70 -11.93
N PRO A 239 13.99 1.46 -10.88
CA PRO A 239 13.19 1.53 -9.65
C PRO A 239 11.84 2.20 -9.89
N LEU A 240 10.81 1.77 -9.14
CA LEU A 240 9.55 2.49 -9.05
C LEU A 240 9.75 3.73 -8.18
N VAL A 241 9.48 4.92 -8.75
CA VAL A 241 9.65 6.22 -8.08
C VAL A 241 8.33 6.95 -7.88
N TYR A 242 8.29 7.86 -6.92
CA TYR A 242 7.12 8.60 -6.46
C TYR A 242 7.31 10.12 -6.59
N GLY A 243 6.20 10.85 -6.64
CA GLY A 243 6.22 12.30 -6.82
C GLY A 243 6.34 12.72 -8.28
N LYS A 244 5.79 11.93 -9.18
CA LYS A 244 5.70 12.24 -10.61
C LYS A 244 4.60 13.29 -10.87
N ASP A 245 4.69 13.98 -12.00
CA ASP A 245 3.63 14.89 -12.46
C ASP A 245 2.32 14.13 -12.72
N ASP A 246 2.42 12.91 -13.27
CA ASP A 246 1.32 11.96 -13.37
C ASP A 246 1.35 11.01 -12.17
N ILE A 247 0.25 11.03 -11.41
CA ILE A 247 0.09 10.18 -10.22
C ILE A 247 0.00 8.68 -10.56
N LEU A 248 -0.24 8.32 -11.83
CA LEU A 248 -0.34 6.93 -12.25
C LEU A 248 1.03 6.24 -12.23
N ASN A 249 1.04 5.02 -11.76
CA ASN A 249 2.24 4.18 -11.81
C ASN A 249 2.41 3.54 -13.19
N PRO A 250 3.66 3.38 -13.65
CA PRO A 250 3.96 2.42 -14.71
C PRO A 250 3.69 0.99 -14.23
N ASN A 251 3.74 0.03 -15.13
CA ASN A 251 3.78 -1.39 -14.75
C ASN A 251 4.96 -1.65 -13.83
N PHE A 252 4.79 -2.53 -12.84
CA PHE A 252 5.84 -2.86 -11.90
C PHE A 252 5.81 -4.33 -11.46
N ILE A 253 6.93 -4.76 -10.89
CA ILE A 253 7.09 -6.07 -10.28
C ILE A 253 7.67 -5.90 -8.88
N ALA A 254 6.96 -6.45 -7.88
CA ALA A 254 7.44 -6.52 -6.51
C ALA A 254 8.04 -7.90 -6.25
N TYR A 255 9.32 -7.93 -5.88
CA TYR A 255 10.11 -9.13 -5.69
C TYR A 255 10.33 -9.40 -4.19
N GLY A 256 10.08 -10.63 -3.77
CA GLY A 256 10.36 -11.14 -2.43
C GLY A 256 11.81 -11.63 -2.25
N TRP A 257 12.75 -11.11 -3.06
CA TRP A 257 14.19 -11.40 -2.95
C TRP A 257 15.00 -10.22 -3.48
N LYS A 258 16.30 -10.21 -3.16
CA LYS A 258 17.26 -9.19 -3.63
C LYS A 258 17.67 -9.43 -5.06
#